data_66ac777482820909a7294444587fe06e
#
_entry.id   66ac777482820909a7294444587fe06e
#
_cell.length_a   1.000
_cell.length_b   1.000
_cell.length_c   1.000
_cell.angle_alpha   90.00
_cell.angle_beta   90.00
_cell.angle_gamma   90.00
#
_symmetry.space_group_name_H-M   'P 1'
#
loop_
_entity.id
_entity.type
_entity.pdbx_description
1 polymer ?
#
loop_
_entity_poly.entity_id
_entity_poly.type
_entity_poly.pdbx_seq_one_letter_code
_entity_poly.pdbx_strand_id
1 'polypeptide(L)'
;MKEFVTPKSITGKDIKEIRKRLELTQKEFAGLINVSVPTIERWEVSEKEITGPITLLLLLLAENTMLADDLQIPEKRFPLRMWYMHEEKVCTLIEVDEQNRQVFIRNYTNRIMFRAFGRVEKPTYEQYEEWLESRCFPRQRDGMKLMLREYSIPFYDPMLIVEKTEGRMEEDNFWIKIER
;
A
#
# COMPACT_ATOMS: atom_id res chain seq x y z
N MET A 1 -18.35 -15.84 29.00
CA MET A 1 -17.96 -14.68 28.14
C MET A 1 -16.47 -14.51 28.28
N LYS A 2 -15.73 -14.25 27.18
CA LYS A 2 -14.28 -13.93 27.27
C LYS A 2 -14.11 -12.48 27.71
N GLU A 3 -13.22 -12.22 28.64
CA GLU A 3 -12.88 -10.90 29.14
C GLU A 3 -11.50 -10.50 28.64
N PHE A 4 -11.26 -9.19 28.44
CA PHE A 4 -10.02 -8.66 27.88
C PHE A 4 -9.50 -7.52 28.74
N VAL A 5 -8.17 -7.47 28.91
CA VAL A 5 -7.48 -6.35 29.53
C VAL A 5 -7.17 -5.32 28.44
N THR A 6 -7.91 -4.23 28.44
CA THR A 6 -7.71 -3.12 27.48
C THR A 6 -7.68 -1.79 28.23
N PRO A 7 -6.91 -0.79 27.75
CA PRO A 7 -6.93 0.54 28.34
C PRO A 7 -8.31 1.17 28.16
N LYS A 8 -8.85 1.73 29.24
CA LYS A 8 -10.17 2.40 29.20
C LYS A 8 -10.06 3.83 28.69
N SER A 9 -8.95 4.48 28.98
CA SER A 9 -8.68 5.87 28.59
C SER A 9 -7.20 6.10 28.37
N ILE A 10 -6.87 7.20 27.72
CA ILE A 10 -5.50 7.68 27.46
C ILE A 10 -5.50 9.21 27.61
N THR A 11 -4.40 9.78 28.10
CA THR A 11 -4.25 11.24 28.23
C THR A 11 -3.63 11.85 26.99
N GLY A 12 -3.81 13.18 26.80
CA GLY A 12 -3.15 13.91 25.71
C GLY A 12 -1.63 13.86 25.84
N LYS A 13 -1.09 13.77 27.05
CA LYS A 13 0.34 13.62 27.29
C LYS A 13 0.86 12.28 26.74
N ASP A 14 0.14 11.19 27.00
CA ASP A 14 0.51 9.86 26.49
C ASP A 14 0.48 9.83 24.97
N ILE A 15 -0.54 10.45 24.34
CA ILE A 15 -0.64 10.56 22.87
C ILE A 15 0.60 11.26 22.31
N LYS A 16 1.00 12.38 22.90
CA LYS A 16 2.19 13.14 22.49
C LYS A 16 3.48 12.34 22.68
N GLU A 17 3.60 11.56 23.74
CA GLU A 17 4.76 10.69 24.01
C GLU A 17 4.84 9.56 23.00
N ILE A 18 3.71 8.89 22.68
CA ILE A 18 3.66 7.84 21.66
C ILE A 18 4.08 8.40 20.31
N ARG A 19 3.49 9.52 19.88
CA ARG A 19 3.86 10.17 18.61
C ARG A 19 5.35 10.50 18.54
N LYS A 20 5.92 11.06 19.62
CA LYS A 20 7.35 11.38 19.66
C LYS A 20 8.24 10.14 19.61
N ARG A 21 7.83 9.05 20.26
CA ARG A 21 8.55 7.76 20.20
C ARG A 21 8.56 7.18 18.79
N LEU A 22 7.49 7.40 18.03
CA LEU A 22 7.39 7.04 16.61
C LEU A 22 8.11 8.03 15.68
N GLU A 23 8.72 9.08 16.22
CA GLU A 23 9.42 10.14 15.47
C GLU A 23 8.53 10.88 14.43
N LEU A 24 7.21 10.89 14.66
CA LEU A 24 6.24 11.47 13.73
C LEU A 24 5.87 12.90 14.08
N THR A 25 5.65 13.73 13.07
CA THR A 25 4.95 15.02 13.20
C THR A 25 3.46 14.80 13.51
N GLN A 26 2.77 15.82 13.98
CA GLN A 26 1.31 15.74 14.20
C GLN A 26 0.53 15.38 12.92
N LYS A 27 1.00 15.87 11.77
CA LYS A 27 0.40 15.59 10.47
C LYS A 27 0.57 14.12 10.06
N GLU A 28 1.77 13.57 10.20
CA GLU A 28 2.07 12.17 9.89
C GLU A 28 1.33 11.23 10.84
N PHE A 29 1.32 11.55 12.13
CA PHE A 29 0.61 10.77 13.12
C PHE A 29 -0.91 10.77 12.88
N ALA A 30 -1.48 11.92 12.53
CA ALA A 30 -2.88 12.04 12.15
C ALA A 30 -3.20 11.15 10.94
N GLY A 31 -2.32 11.13 9.92
CA GLY A 31 -2.43 10.24 8.76
C GLY A 31 -2.35 8.75 9.15
N LEU A 32 -1.41 8.38 10.02
CA LEU A 32 -1.22 6.98 10.46
C LEU A 32 -2.47 6.43 11.15
N ILE A 33 -3.08 7.21 12.05
CA ILE A 33 -4.25 6.76 12.82
C ILE A 33 -5.60 7.20 12.24
N ASN A 34 -5.58 7.76 11.01
CA ASN A 34 -6.76 8.18 10.25
C ASN A 34 -7.67 9.17 10.98
N VAL A 35 -7.08 10.24 11.55
CA VAL A 35 -7.80 11.35 12.16
C VAL A 35 -7.35 12.68 11.56
N SER A 36 -8.07 13.77 11.82
CA SER A 36 -7.64 15.10 11.37
C SER A 36 -6.52 15.67 12.22
N VAL A 37 -5.64 16.49 11.64
CA VAL A 37 -4.56 17.20 12.37
C VAL A 37 -5.12 18.02 13.55
N PRO A 38 -6.20 18.82 13.40
CA PRO A 38 -6.80 19.52 14.53
C PRO A 38 -7.28 18.61 15.66
N THR A 39 -7.61 17.35 15.35
CA THR A 39 -7.97 16.37 16.38
C THR A 39 -6.76 16.01 17.24
N ILE A 40 -5.60 15.77 16.62
CA ILE A 40 -4.35 15.51 17.34
C ILE A 40 -3.94 16.71 18.18
N GLU A 41 -3.95 17.91 17.59
CA GLU A 41 -3.63 19.16 18.30
C GLU A 41 -4.49 19.32 19.55
N ARG A 42 -5.81 19.15 19.41
CA ARG A 42 -6.77 19.22 20.52
C ARG A 42 -6.51 18.15 21.57
N TRP A 43 -6.22 16.92 21.16
CA TRP A 43 -5.98 15.83 22.10
C TRP A 43 -4.69 16.07 22.90
N GLU A 44 -3.59 16.47 22.27
CA GLU A 44 -2.29 16.67 22.93
C GLU A 44 -2.28 17.77 23.99
N VAL A 45 -3.22 18.72 23.91
CA VAL A 45 -3.35 19.81 24.90
C VAL A 45 -4.53 19.59 25.88
N SER A 46 -5.32 18.53 25.69
CA SER A 46 -6.49 18.25 26.52
C SER A 46 -6.08 17.71 27.88
N GLU A 47 -6.69 18.26 28.91
CA GLU A 47 -6.64 17.68 30.26
C GLU A 47 -7.65 16.55 30.47
N LYS A 48 -8.59 16.39 29.51
CA LYS A 48 -9.61 15.34 29.57
C LYS A 48 -9.05 14.03 29.02
N GLU A 49 -9.40 12.94 29.66
CA GLU A 49 -9.12 11.60 29.18
C GLU A 49 -9.87 11.33 27.86
N ILE A 50 -9.18 10.69 26.94
CA ILE A 50 -9.71 10.24 25.64
C ILE A 50 -10.06 8.76 25.80
N THR A 51 -11.25 8.39 25.38
CA THR A 51 -11.80 7.02 25.47
C THR A 51 -12.17 6.49 24.10
N GLY A 52 -12.48 5.19 24.03
CA GLY A 52 -12.96 4.54 22.80
C GLY A 52 -11.88 3.70 22.12
N PRO A 53 -12.13 3.25 20.87
CA PRO A 53 -11.25 2.31 20.16
C PRO A 53 -9.81 2.80 19.96
N ILE A 54 -9.62 4.11 19.96
CA ILE A 54 -8.30 4.74 19.82
C ILE A 54 -7.33 4.33 20.93
N THR A 55 -7.84 4.06 22.13
CA THR A 55 -6.99 3.69 23.27
C THR A 55 -6.25 2.37 23.03
N LEU A 56 -6.93 1.38 22.44
CA LEU A 56 -6.30 0.11 22.07
C LEU A 56 -5.32 0.27 20.91
N LEU A 57 -5.67 1.04 19.89
CA LEU A 57 -4.77 1.32 18.77
C LEU A 57 -3.47 1.97 19.26
N LEU A 58 -3.56 2.99 20.10
CA LEU A 58 -2.41 3.69 20.64
C LEU A 58 -1.55 2.80 21.56
N LEU A 59 -2.16 1.91 22.33
CA LEU A 59 -1.43 0.88 23.10
C LEU A 59 -0.61 -0.01 22.15
N LEU A 60 -1.23 -0.53 21.10
CA LEU A 60 -0.53 -1.40 20.13
C LEU A 60 0.63 -0.70 19.42
N LEU A 61 0.45 0.58 19.05
CA LEU A 61 1.53 1.39 18.47
C LEU A 61 2.64 1.69 19.47
N ALA A 62 2.30 1.89 20.75
CA ALA A 62 3.29 2.12 21.81
C ALA A 62 4.15 0.88 22.09
N GLU A 63 3.55 -0.30 22.02
CA GLU A 63 4.25 -1.58 22.25
C GLU A 63 5.01 -2.09 21.02
N ASN A 64 4.53 -1.73 19.81
CA ASN A 64 5.15 -2.15 18.56
C ASN A 64 5.35 -0.96 17.61
N THR A 65 6.46 -0.25 17.80
CA THR A 65 6.82 0.92 16.99
C THR A 65 7.10 0.58 15.51
N MET A 66 7.49 -0.67 15.21
CA MET A 66 7.73 -1.13 13.84
C MET A 66 6.45 -1.13 12.98
N LEU A 67 5.25 -1.15 13.60
CA LEU A 67 4.00 -1.08 12.85
C LEU A 67 3.87 0.22 12.03
N ALA A 68 4.37 1.33 12.54
CA ALA A 68 4.37 2.59 11.80
C ALA A 68 5.27 2.52 10.57
N ASP A 69 6.47 1.96 10.73
CA ASP A 69 7.43 1.78 9.64
C ASP A 69 6.87 0.80 8.59
N ASP A 70 6.25 -0.30 9.02
CA ASP A 70 5.67 -1.30 8.12
C ASP A 70 4.55 -0.71 7.24
N LEU A 71 3.81 0.26 7.75
CA LEU A 71 2.73 0.94 7.03
C LEU A 71 3.19 2.18 6.25
N GLN A 72 4.42 2.64 6.46
CA GLN A 72 4.93 3.84 5.81
C GLN A 72 5.03 3.65 4.30
N ILE A 73 4.53 4.63 3.55
CA ILE A 73 4.76 4.72 2.11
C ILE A 73 6.12 5.39 1.89
N PRO A 74 7.10 4.72 1.25
CA PRO A 74 8.41 5.33 1.01
C PRO A 74 8.30 6.51 0.04
N GLU A 75 9.24 7.43 0.15
CA GLU A 75 9.41 8.46 -0.89
C GLU A 75 9.59 7.81 -2.25
N LYS A 76 9.03 8.45 -3.29
CA LYS A 76 9.12 7.95 -4.66
C LYS A 76 10.57 8.01 -5.15
N ARG A 77 11.13 6.84 -5.50
CA ARG A 77 12.51 6.70 -5.94
C ARG A 77 12.66 6.70 -7.45
N PHE A 78 11.68 6.11 -8.15
CA PHE A 78 11.72 5.91 -9.60
C PHE A 78 10.53 6.57 -10.28
N PRO A 79 10.67 6.89 -11.59
CA PRO A 79 9.65 7.64 -12.32
C PRO A 79 8.27 6.99 -12.35
N LEU A 80 8.23 5.66 -12.49
CA LEU A 80 6.99 4.89 -12.50
C LEU A 80 6.74 4.28 -11.13
N ARG A 81 5.56 4.53 -10.56
CA ARG A 81 5.08 3.88 -9.35
C ARG A 81 3.76 3.19 -9.63
N MET A 82 3.66 1.95 -9.20
CA MET A 82 2.47 1.13 -9.31
C MET A 82 2.07 0.56 -7.95
N TRP A 83 0.78 0.46 -7.74
CA TRP A 83 0.18 -0.15 -6.57
C TRP A 83 -0.53 -1.43 -7.00
N TYR A 84 -0.01 -2.59 -6.62
CA TYR A 84 -0.68 -3.86 -6.82
C TYR A 84 -1.69 -4.05 -5.71
N MET A 85 -2.96 -4.08 -6.09
CA MET A 85 -4.11 -4.05 -5.19
C MET A 85 -4.84 -5.39 -5.23
N HIS A 86 -5.43 -5.78 -4.11
CA HIS A 86 -6.46 -6.82 -4.04
C HIS A 86 -7.71 -6.19 -3.45
N GLU A 87 -8.77 -6.07 -4.26
CA GLU A 87 -9.94 -5.25 -3.93
C GLU A 87 -9.50 -3.83 -3.59
N GLU A 88 -9.73 -3.35 -2.37
CA GLU A 88 -9.32 -2.02 -1.90
C GLU A 88 -8.01 -2.01 -1.10
N LYS A 89 -7.34 -3.17 -0.95
CA LYS A 89 -6.14 -3.30 -0.13
C LYS A 89 -4.88 -3.24 -0.96
N VAL A 90 -3.94 -2.41 -0.54
CA VAL A 90 -2.59 -2.39 -1.09
C VAL A 90 -1.87 -3.69 -0.70
N CYS A 91 -1.34 -4.41 -1.69
CA CYS A 91 -0.57 -5.63 -1.50
C CYS A 91 0.93 -5.40 -1.70
N THR A 92 1.30 -4.74 -2.81
CA THR A 92 2.70 -4.44 -3.14
C THR A 92 2.79 -3.07 -3.82
N LEU A 93 3.67 -2.21 -3.34
CA LEU A 93 4.17 -1.06 -4.06
C LEU A 93 5.30 -1.51 -4.97
N ILE A 94 5.28 -1.08 -6.22
CA ILE A 94 6.29 -1.38 -7.23
C ILE A 94 6.74 -0.07 -7.83
N GLU A 95 8.03 0.18 -7.84
CA GLU A 95 8.63 1.31 -8.54
C GLU A 95 9.62 0.83 -9.57
N VAL A 96 9.62 1.46 -10.72
CA VAL A 96 10.41 1.04 -11.88
C VAL A 96 11.13 2.22 -12.50
N ASP A 97 12.41 2.03 -12.74
CA ASP A 97 13.23 2.83 -13.65
C ASP A 97 13.47 2.01 -14.92
N GLU A 98 12.69 2.28 -15.94
CA GLU A 98 12.78 1.58 -17.23
C GLU A 98 14.11 1.84 -17.94
N GLN A 99 14.67 3.05 -17.79
CA GLN A 99 15.92 3.42 -18.45
C GLN A 99 17.12 2.66 -17.89
N ASN A 100 17.17 2.53 -16.56
CA ASN A 100 18.24 1.83 -15.86
C ASN A 100 17.90 0.37 -15.54
N ARG A 101 16.72 -0.13 -15.95
CA ARG A 101 16.21 -1.49 -15.70
C ARG A 101 16.27 -1.84 -14.21
N GLN A 102 15.80 -0.95 -13.36
CA GLN A 102 15.77 -1.13 -11.91
C GLN A 102 14.35 -1.25 -11.41
N VAL A 103 14.16 -2.13 -10.44
CA VAL A 103 12.88 -2.36 -9.77
C VAL A 103 13.06 -2.28 -8.27
N PHE A 104 12.18 -1.56 -7.61
CA PHE A 104 12.04 -1.53 -6.17
C PHE A 104 10.64 -1.96 -5.78
N ILE A 105 10.51 -2.79 -4.75
CA ILE A 105 9.20 -3.17 -4.23
C ILE A 105 9.13 -2.98 -2.72
N ARG A 106 7.90 -2.79 -2.23
CA ARG A 106 7.55 -2.89 -0.83
C ARG A 106 6.25 -3.65 -0.66
N ASN A 107 6.29 -4.73 0.10
CA ASN A 107 5.11 -5.55 0.38
C ASN A 107 4.39 -5.02 1.63
N TYR A 108 3.07 -4.84 1.54
CA TYR A 108 2.18 -4.44 2.64
C TYR A 108 1.31 -5.59 3.15
N THR A 109 1.60 -6.81 2.69
CA THR A 109 0.90 -8.02 3.13
C THR A 109 1.88 -9.15 3.45
N ASN A 110 1.57 -9.91 4.51
CA ASN A 110 2.31 -11.11 4.86
C ASN A 110 1.81 -12.36 4.10
N ARG A 111 0.69 -12.24 3.38
CA ARG A 111 0.14 -13.32 2.55
C ARG A 111 0.89 -13.40 1.23
N ILE A 112 1.79 -14.37 1.11
CA ILE A 112 2.67 -14.54 -0.05
C ILE A 112 1.90 -14.57 -1.38
N MET A 113 0.73 -15.22 -1.41
CA MET A 113 -0.13 -15.31 -2.60
C MET A 113 -0.73 -13.97 -3.05
N PHE A 114 -0.69 -12.94 -2.21
CA PHE A 114 -1.17 -11.60 -2.53
C PHE A 114 -0.06 -10.64 -2.95
N ARG A 115 1.21 -11.05 -2.80
CA ARG A 115 2.36 -10.24 -3.24
C ARG A 115 2.55 -10.36 -4.74
N ALA A 116 2.87 -9.27 -5.41
CA ALA A 116 3.12 -9.25 -6.86
C ALA A 116 4.19 -10.27 -7.29
N PHE A 117 5.24 -10.43 -6.49
CA PHE A 117 6.38 -11.32 -6.79
C PHE A 117 6.47 -12.50 -5.80
N GLY A 118 5.38 -12.85 -5.13
CA GLY A 118 5.34 -13.96 -4.19
C GLY A 118 6.41 -13.84 -3.10
N ARG A 119 7.38 -14.76 -3.09
CA ARG A 119 8.49 -14.80 -2.12
C ARG A 119 9.70 -13.94 -2.50
N VAL A 120 9.72 -13.43 -3.74
CA VAL A 120 10.85 -12.61 -4.21
C VAL A 120 10.76 -11.21 -3.62
N GLU A 121 11.76 -10.82 -2.84
CA GLU A 121 11.79 -9.51 -2.17
C GLU A 121 12.57 -8.45 -2.97
N LYS A 122 13.42 -8.89 -3.90
CA LYS A 122 14.19 -8.03 -4.78
C LYS A 122 14.09 -8.56 -6.20
N PRO A 123 12.97 -8.31 -6.90
CA PRO A 123 12.79 -8.80 -8.26
C PRO A 123 13.78 -8.14 -9.21
N THR A 124 14.22 -8.90 -10.21
CA THR A 124 14.96 -8.35 -11.34
C THR A 124 14.00 -7.62 -12.28
N TYR A 125 14.55 -6.86 -13.23
CA TYR A 125 13.73 -6.19 -14.24
C TYR A 125 13.02 -7.21 -15.15
N GLU A 126 13.67 -8.32 -15.47
CA GLU A 126 13.07 -9.42 -16.25
C GLU A 126 11.86 -10.03 -15.51
N GLN A 127 11.99 -10.25 -14.18
CA GLN A 127 10.87 -10.74 -13.36
C GLN A 127 9.71 -9.73 -13.30
N TYR A 128 10.02 -8.44 -13.33
CA TYR A 128 9.00 -7.40 -13.46
C TYR A 128 8.30 -7.47 -14.84
N GLU A 129 9.04 -7.61 -15.93
CA GLU A 129 8.46 -7.74 -17.28
C GLU A 129 7.55 -8.99 -17.36
N GLU A 130 7.98 -10.13 -16.83
CA GLU A 130 7.19 -11.36 -16.73
C GLU A 130 5.92 -11.17 -15.91
N TRP A 131 6.05 -10.53 -14.75
CA TRP A 131 4.91 -10.22 -13.90
C TRP A 131 3.91 -9.27 -14.59
N LEU A 132 4.40 -8.21 -15.22
CA LEU A 132 3.56 -7.27 -15.96
C LEU A 132 2.81 -7.96 -17.10
N GLU A 133 3.49 -8.82 -17.86
CA GLU A 133 2.88 -9.61 -18.95
C GLU A 133 1.83 -10.59 -18.40
N SER A 134 2.04 -11.15 -17.21
CA SER A 134 1.06 -12.04 -16.56
C SER A 134 -0.26 -11.33 -16.22
N ARG A 135 -0.26 -10.00 -16.16
CA ARG A 135 -1.44 -9.15 -15.94
C ARG A 135 -2.07 -8.64 -17.25
N CYS A 136 -1.70 -9.24 -18.37
CA CYS A 136 -2.22 -8.93 -19.69
C CYS A 136 -2.97 -10.13 -20.27
N PHE A 137 -3.88 -9.88 -21.19
CA PHE A 137 -4.44 -10.98 -21.97
C PHE A 137 -3.35 -11.66 -22.81
N PRO A 138 -3.40 -13.01 -23.00
CA PRO A 138 -2.34 -13.76 -23.66
C PRO A 138 -2.09 -13.29 -25.12
N ARG A 139 -0.82 -13.20 -25.54
CA ARG A 139 -0.46 -12.85 -26.94
C ARG A 139 -1.07 -13.75 -27.99
N GLN A 140 -1.34 -15.00 -27.67
CA GLN A 140 -1.84 -16.04 -28.57
C GLN A 140 -3.38 -16.17 -28.53
N ARG A 141 -4.08 -15.26 -27.85
CA ARG A 141 -5.55 -15.30 -27.76
C ARG A 141 -6.17 -15.02 -29.13
N ASP A 142 -7.11 -15.90 -29.54
CA ASP A 142 -7.97 -15.63 -30.69
C ASP A 142 -8.68 -14.30 -30.50
N GLY A 143 -8.61 -13.43 -31.53
CA GLY A 143 -9.22 -12.10 -31.47
C GLY A 143 -8.37 -11.01 -30.80
N MET A 144 -7.07 -11.23 -30.51
CA MET A 144 -6.18 -10.21 -29.95
C MET A 144 -6.27 -8.86 -30.67
N LYS A 145 -6.29 -8.88 -32.01
CA LYS A 145 -6.40 -7.65 -32.83
C LYS A 145 -7.70 -6.89 -32.55
N LEU A 146 -8.78 -7.60 -32.22
CA LEU A 146 -10.05 -7.00 -31.83
C LEU A 146 -9.93 -6.34 -30.47
N MET A 147 -9.35 -7.04 -29.47
CA MET A 147 -9.13 -6.47 -28.14
C MET A 147 -8.23 -5.24 -28.18
N LEU A 148 -7.12 -5.29 -28.92
CA LEU A 148 -6.24 -4.12 -29.08
C LEU A 148 -7.00 -2.92 -29.67
N ARG A 149 -7.88 -3.15 -30.66
CA ARG A 149 -8.74 -2.09 -31.21
C ARG A 149 -9.75 -1.57 -30.23
N GLU A 150 -10.41 -2.44 -29.47
CA GLU A 150 -11.40 -2.07 -28.45
C GLU A 150 -10.78 -1.15 -27.40
N TYR A 151 -9.57 -1.47 -26.93
CA TYR A 151 -8.83 -0.62 -25.98
C TYR A 151 -8.05 0.52 -26.62
N SER A 152 -8.13 0.68 -27.97
CA SER A 152 -7.36 1.68 -28.71
C SER A 152 -5.84 1.57 -28.51
N ILE A 153 -5.33 0.33 -28.42
CA ILE A 153 -3.91 0.02 -28.27
C ILE A 153 -3.32 -0.31 -29.66
N PRO A 154 -2.27 0.40 -30.12
CA PRO A 154 -1.77 0.27 -31.49
C PRO A 154 -1.05 -1.07 -31.74
N PHE A 155 -0.40 -1.64 -30.73
CA PHE A 155 0.32 -2.90 -30.78
C PHE A 155 0.34 -3.54 -29.39
N TYR A 156 0.69 -4.82 -29.32
CA TYR A 156 0.78 -5.51 -28.03
C TYR A 156 1.97 -4.99 -27.23
N ASP A 157 1.67 -4.28 -26.17
CA ASP A 157 2.62 -3.77 -25.19
C ASP A 157 2.00 -3.96 -23.79
N PRO A 158 2.67 -4.69 -22.88
CA PRO A 158 2.14 -4.99 -21.55
C PRO A 158 1.80 -3.72 -20.76
N MET A 159 2.65 -2.68 -20.84
CA MET A 159 2.41 -1.45 -20.09
C MET A 159 1.19 -0.71 -20.61
N LEU A 160 1.03 -0.59 -21.94
CA LEU A 160 -0.17 0.03 -22.54
C LEU A 160 -1.44 -0.76 -22.25
N ILE A 161 -1.35 -2.09 -22.19
CA ILE A 161 -2.49 -2.95 -21.82
C ILE A 161 -2.87 -2.71 -20.36
N VAL A 162 -1.91 -2.76 -19.44
CA VAL A 162 -2.17 -2.54 -18.02
C VAL A 162 -2.69 -1.13 -17.75
N GLU A 163 -2.21 -0.11 -18.44
CA GLU A 163 -2.76 1.26 -18.35
C GLU A 163 -4.25 1.35 -18.71
N LYS A 164 -4.70 0.52 -19.66
CA LYS A 164 -6.09 0.53 -20.13
C LYS A 164 -7.01 -0.39 -19.35
N THR A 165 -6.46 -1.52 -18.88
CA THR A 165 -7.23 -2.58 -18.21
C THR A 165 -7.05 -2.56 -16.69
N GLU A 166 -6.15 -1.72 -16.18
CA GLU A 166 -5.68 -1.78 -14.77
C GLU A 166 -5.11 -3.16 -14.41
N GLY A 167 -4.70 -3.96 -15.41
CA GLY A 167 -4.24 -5.32 -15.21
C GLY A 167 -5.28 -6.24 -14.57
N ARG A 168 -6.57 -5.94 -14.70
CA ARG A 168 -7.66 -6.76 -14.17
C ARG A 168 -7.84 -8.03 -14.99
N MET A 169 -8.03 -9.15 -14.29
CA MET A 169 -8.27 -10.46 -14.86
C MET A 169 -9.65 -10.97 -14.39
N GLU A 170 -10.31 -11.80 -15.19
CA GLU A 170 -11.61 -12.36 -14.83
C GLU A 170 -11.52 -13.40 -13.70
N GLU A 171 -10.34 -14.01 -13.54
CA GLU A 171 -10.13 -15.10 -12.57
C GLU A 171 -9.75 -14.61 -11.16
N ASP A 172 -9.46 -13.32 -10.99
CA ASP A 172 -9.03 -12.80 -9.68
C ASP A 172 -9.53 -11.37 -9.40
N ASN A 173 -9.34 -10.90 -8.15
CA ASN A 173 -9.74 -9.57 -7.71
C ASN A 173 -8.54 -8.60 -7.64
N PHE A 174 -7.44 -8.92 -8.32
CA PHE A 174 -6.27 -8.05 -8.35
C PHE A 174 -6.35 -7.00 -9.45
N TRP A 175 -5.75 -5.86 -9.18
CA TRP A 175 -5.63 -4.78 -10.15
C TRP A 175 -4.43 -3.87 -9.84
N ILE A 176 -4.07 -3.00 -10.78
CA ILE A 176 -2.89 -2.15 -10.70
C ILE A 176 -3.33 -0.69 -10.83
N LYS A 177 -3.01 0.11 -9.82
CA LYS A 177 -3.11 1.56 -9.88
C LYS A 177 -1.75 2.14 -10.28
N ILE A 178 -1.69 2.93 -11.35
CA ILE A 178 -0.47 3.57 -11.84
C ILE A 178 -0.42 5.02 -11.37
N GLU A 179 0.76 5.43 -10.90
CA GLU A 179 1.09 6.79 -10.46
C GLU A 179 2.38 7.25 -11.17
N ARG A 180 2.27 8.22 -12.03
CA ARG A 180 3.39 8.84 -12.78
C ARG A 180 3.85 10.15 -12.17
#